data_da90c0a81de6ff15c8cb5d049a5a6d1a
#
_entry.id   da90c0a81de6ff15c8cb5d049a5a6d1a
#
_cell.length_a   1.000
_cell.length_b   1.000
_cell.length_c   1.000
_cell.angle_alpha   90.00
_cell.angle_beta   90.00
_cell.angle_gamma   90.00
#
_symmetry.space_group_name_H-M   'P 1'
#
loop_
_entity.id
_entity.type
_entity.pdbx_description
1 polymer ?
#
loop_
_entity_poly.entity_id
_entity_poly.type
_entity_poly.pdbx_seq_one_letter_code
_entity_poly.pdbx_strand_id
1 'polypeptide(L)'
;MSKRSMLGILLASLLITVPMAGCIDEITDAFDEGESWGKVGGLTLACLRSDTYTKMVVEIDYAPGYAPESSTVSLLKQRLEQVCDKPGGISMKLNEETFSETSSWNADLVRSVGHDTMDESPLSGSTLRWHVIMPQGSYSDDSVLGVAVDASTIALFGDSIDDANGLFNRPSSEEVENSVMIHEFGHLLGLVNLVYTSPADHEDADHPGHSNNDESVMYWAVESQSLNSFFTGNLPNEFDADDLADMEGMKSGELSCSDQLWRP
;
A
#
# COMPACT_ATOMS: atom_id res chain seq x y z
N MET A 1 -19.38 73.15 -4.12
CA MET A 1 -19.37 71.94 -4.97
C MET A 1 -18.25 71.08 -4.50
N SER A 2 -18.54 70.08 -3.62
CA SER A 2 -17.55 69.19 -3.03
C SER A 2 -17.86 67.75 -3.46
N LYS A 3 -16.92 67.14 -4.22
CA LYS A 3 -16.99 65.73 -4.63
C LYS A 3 -16.50 64.90 -3.47
N ARG A 4 -17.38 64.12 -2.86
CA ARG A 4 -17.02 63.06 -1.92
C ARG A 4 -16.66 61.83 -2.72
N SER A 5 -15.39 61.42 -2.64
CA SER A 5 -14.88 60.13 -3.13
C SER A 5 -15.25 59.03 -2.14
N MET A 6 -16.05 58.07 -2.56
CA MET A 6 -16.29 56.83 -1.81
C MET A 6 -15.16 55.87 -2.10
N LEU A 7 -14.34 55.63 -1.08
CA LEU A 7 -13.30 54.60 -1.11
C LEU A 7 -13.97 53.25 -0.73
N GLY A 8 -14.22 52.42 -1.72
CA GLY A 8 -14.69 51.06 -1.51
C GLY A 8 -13.54 50.17 -1.01
N ILE A 9 -13.65 49.69 0.22
CA ILE A 9 -12.75 48.69 0.77
C ILE A 9 -13.17 47.34 0.20
N LEU A 10 -12.37 46.83 -0.75
CA LEU A 10 -12.46 45.42 -1.16
C LEU A 10 -11.83 44.57 -0.08
N LEU A 11 -12.65 43.85 0.72
CA LEU A 11 -12.19 42.76 1.53
C LEU A 11 -11.87 41.57 0.58
N ALA A 12 -10.61 41.42 0.26
CA ALA A 12 -10.14 40.18 -0.33
C ALA A 12 -10.12 39.11 0.75
N SER A 13 -11.12 38.22 0.76
CA SER A 13 -11.10 37.01 1.52
C SER A 13 -10.00 36.11 0.94
N LEU A 14 -8.86 36.09 1.59
CA LEU A 14 -7.80 35.12 1.33
C LEU A 14 -8.28 33.78 1.85
N LEU A 15 -8.89 32.97 0.99
CA LEU A 15 -9.07 31.55 1.22
C LEU A 15 -7.67 30.96 1.25
N ILE A 16 -7.16 30.70 2.45
CA ILE A 16 -6.01 29.84 2.66
C ILE A 16 -6.54 28.43 2.42
N THR A 17 -6.44 27.97 1.19
CA THR A 17 -6.47 26.54 0.90
C THR A 17 -5.16 26.01 1.45
N VAL A 18 -5.21 25.34 2.62
CA VAL A 18 -4.13 24.51 3.09
C VAL A 18 -4.07 23.36 2.08
N PRO A 19 -2.99 23.17 1.35
CA PRO A 19 -2.85 21.98 0.55
C PRO A 19 -2.73 20.80 1.52
N MET A 20 -3.74 19.95 1.59
CA MET A 20 -3.68 18.61 2.19
C MET A 20 -2.93 17.66 1.23
N ALA A 21 -1.92 18.16 0.54
CA ALA A 21 -1.27 17.49 -0.59
C ALA A 21 0.06 16.80 -0.20
N GLY A 22 0.29 16.51 1.09
CA GLY A 22 1.57 15.93 1.52
C GLY A 22 1.72 14.44 1.20
N CYS A 23 0.70 13.62 1.44
CA CYS A 23 0.82 12.18 1.29
C CYS A 23 0.61 11.67 -0.14
N ILE A 24 -0.26 12.31 -0.91
CA ILE A 24 -0.71 11.80 -2.22
C ILE A 24 0.37 11.94 -3.29
N ASP A 25 1.12 13.05 -3.29
CA ASP A 25 2.15 13.29 -4.31
C ASP A 25 3.37 12.36 -4.12
N GLU A 26 3.79 12.04 -2.88
CA GLU A 26 4.90 11.11 -2.64
C GLU A 26 4.52 9.65 -2.93
N ILE A 27 3.28 9.25 -2.63
CA ILE A 27 2.80 7.90 -2.92
C ILE A 27 2.59 7.71 -4.42
N THR A 28 2.01 8.69 -5.11
CA THR A 28 1.89 8.65 -6.58
C THR A 28 3.25 8.63 -7.27
N ASP A 29 4.24 9.35 -6.76
CA ASP A 29 5.61 9.29 -7.27
C ASP A 29 6.25 7.92 -7.04
N ALA A 30 5.99 7.27 -5.91
CA ALA A 30 6.45 5.91 -5.63
C ALA A 30 5.87 4.88 -6.63
N PHE A 31 4.63 5.07 -7.08
CA PHE A 31 4.01 4.21 -8.09
C PHE A 31 4.64 4.37 -9.49
N ASP A 32 5.27 5.49 -9.79
CA ASP A 32 5.79 5.80 -11.13
C ASP A 32 7.29 5.49 -11.32
N GLU A 33 8.11 5.38 -10.26
CA GLU A 33 9.57 5.37 -10.36
C GLU A 33 10.27 4.00 -10.36
N GLY A 34 9.54 2.87 -10.32
CA GLY A 34 10.10 1.51 -10.23
C GLY A 34 10.75 0.97 -11.49
N GLU A 35 11.71 1.68 -12.12
CA GLU A 35 12.27 1.27 -13.43
C GLU A 35 13.02 -0.07 -13.44
N SER A 36 13.74 -0.44 -12.37
CA SER A 36 14.56 -1.66 -12.36
C SER A 36 13.82 -2.90 -11.83
N TRP A 37 12.85 -2.72 -10.92
CA TRP A 37 12.09 -3.80 -10.28
C TRP A 37 10.61 -3.76 -10.65
N GLY A 38 10.25 -2.95 -11.60
CA GLY A 38 8.89 -2.76 -12.07
C GLY A 38 8.11 -1.74 -11.24
N LYS A 39 6.97 -1.33 -11.77
CA LYS A 39 6.03 -0.45 -11.08
C LYS A 39 5.18 -1.22 -10.08
N VAL A 40 4.64 -0.54 -9.08
CA VAL A 40 3.61 -1.09 -8.19
C VAL A 40 2.48 -1.70 -9.03
N GLY A 41 2.05 -2.92 -8.67
CA GLY A 41 1.11 -3.71 -9.48
C GLY A 41 1.73 -4.42 -10.68
N GLY A 42 3.01 -4.22 -10.99
CA GLY A 42 3.66 -4.81 -12.17
C GLY A 42 3.76 -6.35 -12.15
N LEU A 43 3.57 -6.99 -11.00
CA LEU A 43 3.56 -8.45 -10.84
C LEU A 43 2.17 -9.03 -10.53
N THR A 44 1.10 -8.25 -10.70
CA THR A 44 -0.28 -8.68 -10.44
C THR A 44 -0.61 -10.00 -11.13
N LEU A 45 -0.39 -10.12 -12.45
CA LEU A 45 -0.69 -11.37 -13.17
C LEU A 45 0.23 -12.53 -12.77
N ALA A 46 1.45 -12.24 -12.30
CA ALA A 46 2.33 -13.27 -11.75
C ALA A 46 1.75 -13.87 -10.44
N CYS A 47 0.95 -13.11 -9.68
CA CYS A 47 0.20 -13.59 -8.53
C CYS A 47 -1.11 -14.25 -8.95
N LEU A 48 -1.96 -13.57 -9.71
CA LEU A 48 -3.31 -14.03 -10.04
C LEU A 48 -3.33 -15.31 -10.88
N ARG A 49 -2.27 -15.59 -11.64
CA ARG A 49 -2.16 -16.75 -12.54
C ARG A 49 -1.02 -17.69 -12.16
N SER A 50 -1.12 -18.93 -12.57
CA SER A 50 -0.10 -19.98 -12.33
C SER A 50 0.61 -20.47 -13.59
N ASP A 51 0.43 -19.81 -14.74
CA ASP A 51 1.03 -20.22 -16.01
C ASP A 51 2.55 -20.38 -15.95
N THR A 52 3.22 -19.50 -15.22
CA THR A 52 4.68 -19.49 -15.07
C THR A 52 5.08 -19.67 -13.61
N TYR A 53 4.45 -18.90 -12.69
CA TYR A 53 4.82 -18.87 -11.29
C TYR A 53 3.79 -19.64 -10.46
N THR A 54 4.10 -20.90 -10.18
CA THR A 54 3.20 -21.82 -9.47
C THR A 54 3.35 -21.77 -7.95
N LYS A 55 4.38 -21.07 -7.44
CA LYS A 55 4.67 -20.89 -6.02
C LYS A 55 4.80 -19.42 -5.70
N MET A 56 4.58 -19.09 -4.43
CA MET A 56 4.82 -17.75 -3.91
C MET A 56 5.56 -17.81 -2.58
N VAL A 57 6.48 -16.89 -2.39
CA VAL A 57 7.12 -16.60 -1.11
C VAL A 57 6.82 -15.15 -0.78
N VAL A 58 6.29 -14.90 0.41
CA VAL A 58 6.29 -13.58 1.02
C VAL A 58 7.42 -13.58 2.04
N GLU A 59 8.43 -12.80 1.75
CA GLU A 59 9.58 -12.58 2.63
C GLU A 59 9.31 -11.32 3.47
N ILE A 60 9.45 -11.45 4.78
CA ILE A 60 9.21 -10.37 5.73
C ILE A 60 10.49 -10.19 6.55
N ASP A 61 11.19 -9.11 6.27
CA ASP A 61 12.40 -8.72 6.98
C ASP A 61 12.04 -7.62 7.99
N TYR A 62 12.37 -7.83 9.25
CA TYR A 62 11.99 -6.92 10.32
C TYR A 62 13.16 -6.57 11.24
N ALA A 63 13.21 -5.32 11.69
CA ALA A 63 14.18 -4.90 12.68
C ALA A 63 13.93 -5.56 14.06
N PRO A 64 14.95 -5.74 14.91
CA PRO A 64 14.76 -6.23 16.26
C PRO A 64 13.71 -5.42 17.03
N GLY A 65 12.65 -6.09 17.47
CA GLY A 65 11.52 -5.47 18.17
C GLY A 65 10.34 -5.05 17.28
N TYR A 66 10.46 -5.22 15.95
CA TYR A 66 9.44 -4.87 14.96
C TYR A 66 8.90 -6.10 14.21
N ALA A 67 8.95 -7.27 14.84
CA ALA A 67 8.38 -8.48 14.25
C ALA A 67 6.86 -8.31 14.03
N PRO A 68 6.34 -8.71 12.85
CA PRO A 68 4.91 -8.66 12.61
C PRO A 68 4.13 -9.53 13.59
N GLU A 69 2.90 -9.14 13.89
CA GLU A 69 1.99 -9.98 14.66
C GLU A 69 1.70 -11.28 13.92
N SER A 70 1.63 -12.38 14.64
CA SER A 70 1.39 -13.70 14.03
C SER A 70 0.01 -13.81 13.36
N SER A 71 -0.96 -13.05 13.84
CA SER A 71 -2.29 -12.90 13.24
C SER A 71 -2.21 -12.18 11.90
N THR A 72 -1.39 -11.12 11.79
CA THR A 72 -1.16 -10.37 10.55
C THR A 72 -0.56 -11.29 9.47
N VAL A 73 0.48 -12.04 9.82
CA VAL A 73 1.11 -13.00 8.89
C VAL A 73 0.11 -14.07 8.41
N SER A 74 -0.73 -14.55 9.33
CA SER A 74 -1.75 -15.55 9.02
C SER A 74 -2.87 -15.00 8.15
N LEU A 75 -3.32 -13.78 8.45
CA LEU A 75 -4.34 -13.08 7.69
C LEU A 75 -3.85 -12.77 6.27
N LEU A 76 -2.65 -12.22 6.14
CA LEU A 76 -2.05 -11.95 4.83
C LEU A 76 -2.00 -13.21 3.98
N LYS A 77 -1.49 -14.30 4.54
CA LYS A 77 -1.46 -15.58 3.82
C LYS A 77 -2.85 -15.99 3.35
N GLN A 78 -3.86 -15.89 4.22
CA GLN A 78 -5.24 -16.22 3.89
C GLN A 78 -5.79 -15.36 2.74
N ARG A 79 -5.53 -14.05 2.76
CA ARG A 79 -5.98 -13.13 1.70
C ARG A 79 -5.32 -13.44 0.36
N LEU A 80 -4.01 -13.70 0.37
CA LEU A 80 -3.29 -14.10 -0.85
C LEU A 80 -3.76 -15.46 -1.39
N GLU A 81 -4.05 -16.43 -0.54
CA GLU A 81 -4.60 -17.72 -0.96
C GLU A 81 -6.01 -17.62 -1.57
N GLN A 82 -6.77 -16.56 -1.27
CA GLN A 82 -8.07 -16.30 -1.89
C GLN A 82 -7.97 -15.81 -3.34
N VAL A 83 -6.93 -15.06 -3.67
CA VAL A 83 -6.83 -14.34 -4.95
C VAL A 83 -5.72 -14.87 -5.85
N CYS A 84 -4.55 -15.24 -5.30
CA CYS A 84 -3.42 -15.75 -6.07
C CYS A 84 -3.57 -17.23 -6.41
N ASP A 85 -3.48 -17.57 -7.69
CA ASP A 85 -3.48 -18.98 -8.12
C ASP A 85 -2.06 -19.56 -7.99
N LYS A 86 -1.80 -20.21 -6.85
CA LYS A 86 -0.49 -20.79 -6.53
C LYS A 86 -0.61 -22.27 -6.14
N PRO A 87 -0.77 -23.18 -7.11
CA PRO A 87 -0.92 -24.60 -6.82
C PRO A 87 0.27 -25.22 -6.10
N GLY A 88 1.46 -24.63 -6.17
CA GLY A 88 2.64 -25.02 -5.42
C GLY A 88 2.73 -24.45 -4.00
N GLY A 89 1.72 -23.64 -3.61
CA GLY A 89 1.56 -23.05 -2.29
C GLY A 89 2.17 -21.66 -2.12
N ILE A 90 1.71 -20.98 -1.06
CA ILE A 90 2.21 -19.69 -0.59
C ILE A 90 2.90 -19.91 0.75
N SER A 91 4.15 -19.49 0.87
CA SER A 91 4.94 -19.60 2.10
C SER A 91 5.32 -18.21 2.61
N MET A 92 5.29 -18.08 3.94
CA MET A 92 5.74 -16.87 4.64
C MET A 92 7.13 -17.14 5.20
N LYS A 93 8.09 -16.26 4.97
CA LYS A 93 9.45 -16.33 5.47
C LYS A 93 9.72 -15.08 6.30
N LEU A 94 10.10 -15.26 7.55
CA LEU A 94 10.35 -14.17 8.49
C LEU A 94 11.84 -14.17 8.85
N ASN A 95 12.50 -13.03 8.69
CA ASN A 95 13.91 -12.85 9.05
C ASN A 95 14.05 -11.61 9.95
N GLU A 96 14.77 -11.76 11.05
CA GLU A 96 15.21 -10.60 11.82
C GLU A 96 16.46 -10.02 11.16
N GLU A 97 16.38 -8.76 10.72
CA GLU A 97 17.42 -8.07 9.98
C GLU A 97 17.88 -6.80 10.68
N THR A 98 19.14 -6.40 10.44
CA THR A 98 19.64 -5.13 10.90
C THR A 98 19.68 -4.15 9.73
N PHE A 99 18.68 -3.28 9.68
CA PHE A 99 18.62 -2.20 8.71
C PHE A 99 19.63 -1.08 9.05
N SER A 100 19.82 -0.14 8.11
CA SER A 100 20.66 1.05 8.36
C SER A 100 20.17 1.82 9.61
N GLU A 101 21.10 2.51 10.30
CA GLU A 101 20.80 3.29 11.52
C GLU A 101 19.99 4.58 11.21
N THR A 102 19.01 4.52 10.31
CA THR A 102 18.12 5.65 10.06
C THR A 102 16.82 5.48 10.85
N SER A 103 16.24 6.59 11.22
CA SER A 103 14.89 6.63 11.83
C SER A 103 13.89 7.33 10.92
N SER A 104 14.29 7.75 9.73
CA SER A 104 13.42 8.41 8.76
C SER A 104 13.61 7.77 7.39
N TRP A 105 12.51 7.28 6.83
CA TRP A 105 12.45 6.54 5.59
C TRP A 105 11.74 7.33 4.50
N ASN A 106 12.08 7.06 3.25
CA ASN A 106 11.37 7.52 2.07
C ASN A 106 11.31 6.37 1.05
N ALA A 107 10.55 6.53 -0.03
CA ALA A 107 10.34 5.48 -1.02
C ALA A 107 11.65 4.97 -1.64
N ASP A 108 12.61 5.84 -1.92
CA ASP A 108 13.91 5.47 -2.50
C ASP A 108 14.74 4.61 -1.55
N LEU A 109 14.76 4.98 -0.27
CA LEU A 109 15.48 4.22 0.74
C LEU A 109 14.81 2.87 0.99
N VAL A 110 13.47 2.82 1.08
CA VAL A 110 12.70 1.57 1.18
C VAL A 110 13.02 0.66 0.01
N ARG A 111 12.97 1.19 -1.22
CA ARG A 111 13.30 0.44 -2.44
C ARG A 111 14.73 -0.08 -2.41
N SER A 112 15.70 0.78 -2.11
CA SER A 112 17.13 0.39 -2.06
C SER A 112 17.39 -0.70 -1.02
N VAL A 113 16.88 -0.51 0.20
CA VAL A 113 17.08 -1.48 1.28
C VAL A 113 16.35 -2.78 0.99
N GLY A 114 15.10 -2.70 0.49
CA GLY A 114 14.33 -3.89 0.11
C GLY A 114 15.03 -4.72 -0.96
N HIS A 115 15.66 -4.09 -1.95
CA HIS A 115 16.44 -4.80 -2.97
C HIS A 115 17.73 -5.42 -2.40
N ASP A 116 18.38 -4.75 -1.44
CA ASP A 116 19.61 -5.22 -0.85
C ASP A 116 19.41 -6.39 0.14
N THR A 117 18.24 -6.46 0.78
CA THR A 117 17.93 -7.48 1.80
C THR A 117 17.15 -8.66 1.27
N MET A 118 16.41 -8.52 0.16
CA MET A 118 15.66 -9.62 -0.45
C MET A 118 16.59 -10.78 -0.83
N ASP A 119 16.30 -12.00 -0.36
CA ASP A 119 17.16 -13.18 -0.58
C ASP A 119 17.35 -13.56 -2.04
N GLU A 120 16.30 -13.44 -2.84
CA GLU A 120 16.30 -13.81 -4.26
C GLU A 120 15.45 -12.81 -5.05
N SER A 121 15.72 -12.71 -6.35
CA SER A 121 14.92 -11.92 -7.28
C SER A 121 13.41 -12.18 -7.15
N PRO A 122 12.56 -11.16 -7.33
CA PRO A 122 11.10 -11.30 -7.30
C PRO A 122 10.55 -12.42 -8.19
N LEU A 123 11.22 -12.72 -9.28
CA LEU A 123 10.90 -13.83 -10.18
C LEU A 123 12.09 -14.78 -10.28
N SER A 124 12.01 -15.95 -9.64
CA SER A 124 13.06 -16.97 -9.65
C SER A 124 12.47 -18.35 -9.95
N GLY A 125 12.85 -18.95 -11.06
CA GLY A 125 12.32 -20.22 -11.49
C GLY A 125 10.79 -20.19 -11.65
N SER A 126 10.06 -20.97 -10.87
CA SER A 126 8.59 -21.00 -10.83
C SER A 126 8.02 -20.27 -9.60
N THR A 127 8.79 -19.43 -8.95
CA THR A 127 8.43 -18.74 -7.70
C THR A 127 8.31 -17.24 -7.92
N LEU A 128 7.17 -16.68 -7.53
CA LEU A 128 6.98 -15.27 -7.29
C LEU A 128 7.40 -14.96 -5.86
N ARG A 129 8.19 -13.90 -5.65
CA ARG A 129 8.55 -13.40 -4.34
C ARG A 129 8.06 -11.96 -4.19
N TRP A 130 7.35 -11.70 -3.11
CA TRP A 130 7.06 -10.36 -2.63
C TRP A 130 7.76 -10.13 -1.30
N HIS A 131 8.17 -8.89 -1.07
CA HIS A 131 9.01 -8.52 0.05
C HIS A 131 8.36 -7.43 0.90
N VAL A 132 8.40 -7.64 2.20
CA VAL A 132 7.97 -6.68 3.22
C VAL A 132 9.18 -6.30 4.04
N ILE A 133 9.46 -5.02 4.22
CA ILE A 133 10.38 -4.56 5.23
C ILE A 133 9.64 -3.87 6.38
N MET A 134 9.98 -4.20 7.61
CA MET A 134 9.47 -3.58 8.83
C MET A 134 10.64 -3.00 9.62
N PRO A 135 11.10 -1.82 9.22
CA PRO A 135 12.29 -1.21 9.81
C PRO A 135 11.94 -0.46 11.10
N GLN A 136 12.95 -0.10 11.88
CA GLN A 136 12.82 0.88 12.94
C GLN A 136 12.58 2.29 12.37
N GLY A 137 11.88 3.13 13.12
CA GLY A 137 11.58 4.51 12.75
C GLY A 137 10.29 4.66 11.93
N SER A 138 10.11 5.82 11.32
CA SER A 138 8.92 6.21 10.57
C SER A 138 9.24 6.65 9.14
N TYR A 139 8.22 6.73 8.31
CA TYR A 139 8.34 7.39 7.00
C TYR A 139 8.61 8.89 7.18
N SER A 140 9.19 9.54 6.18
CA SER A 140 9.52 10.98 6.20
C SER A 140 8.28 11.87 6.38
N ASP A 141 7.13 11.42 5.92
CA ASP A 141 5.84 11.93 6.31
C ASP A 141 5.28 11.06 7.45
N ASP A 142 5.23 11.61 8.65
CA ASP A 142 4.80 10.89 9.85
C ASP A 142 3.35 10.35 9.76
N SER A 143 2.57 10.78 8.77
CA SER A 143 1.19 10.30 8.56
C SER A 143 1.12 8.95 7.85
N VAL A 144 2.20 8.46 7.25
CA VAL A 144 2.25 7.20 6.49
C VAL A 144 2.50 6.03 7.42
N LEU A 145 1.66 5.00 7.35
CA LEU A 145 1.75 3.75 8.11
C LEU A 145 2.42 2.63 7.31
N GLY A 146 2.22 2.62 5.99
CA GLY A 146 2.81 1.68 5.04
C GLY A 146 3.04 2.34 3.69
N VAL A 147 3.79 1.71 2.83
CA VAL A 147 4.04 2.17 1.45
C VAL A 147 4.44 1.01 0.54
N ALA A 148 3.82 0.92 -0.63
CA ALA A 148 4.29 0.08 -1.73
C ALA A 148 5.20 0.91 -2.64
N VAL A 149 6.41 0.42 -2.94
CA VAL A 149 7.45 1.22 -3.63
C VAL A 149 7.84 0.71 -5.02
N ASP A 150 7.54 -0.55 -5.32
CA ASP A 150 7.77 -1.17 -6.63
C ASP A 150 6.86 -2.40 -6.81
N ALA A 151 7.08 -3.22 -7.83
CA ALA A 151 6.25 -4.38 -8.14
C ALA A 151 6.31 -5.51 -7.11
N SER A 152 7.24 -5.47 -6.17
CA SER A 152 7.52 -6.57 -5.24
C SER A 152 7.71 -6.15 -3.79
N THR A 153 7.91 -4.86 -3.51
CA THR A 153 8.39 -4.38 -2.21
C THR A 153 7.40 -3.41 -1.56
N ILE A 154 7.09 -3.68 -0.30
CA ILE A 154 6.35 -2.76 0.58
C ILE A 154 7.14 -2.53 1.87
N ALA A 155 6.81 -1.46 2.57
CA ALA A 155 7.26 -1.25 3.95
C ALA A 155 6.11 -0.94 4.88
N LEU A 156 6.21 -1.39 6.14
CA LEU A 156 5.32 -1.00 7.24
C LEU A 156 6.15 -0.38 8.36
N PHE A 157 5.65 0.71 8.94
CA PHE A 157 6.35 1.48 9.98
C PHE A 157 5.71 1.25 11.34
N GLY A 158 6.30 0.32 12.11
CA GLY A 158 5.76 -0.13 13.40
C GLY A 158 5.57 1.00 14.41
N ASP A 159 6.50 1.98 14.48
CA ASP A 159 6.36 3.15 15.36
C ASP A 159 5.11 3.98 14.98
N SER A 160 4.88 4.21 13.68
CA SER A 160 3.71 4.93 13.19
C SER A 160 2.40 4.15 13.44
N ILE A 161 2.44 2.82 13.28
CA ILE A 161 1.31 1.92 13.55
C ILE A 161 0.95 1.94 15.04
N ASP A 162 1.94 1.91 15.93
CA ASP A 162 1.73 1.99 17.38
C ASP A 162 1.16 3.36 17.79
N ASP A 163 1.63 4.43 17.17
CA ASP A 163 1.11 5.79 17.43
C ASP A 163 -0.31 6.00 16.87
N ALA A 164 -0.70 5.24 15.86
CA ALA A 164 -2.03 5.28 15.25
C ALA A 164 -3.10 4.53 16.04
N ASN A 165 -2.73 3.78 17.10
CA ASN A 165 -3.71 3.10 17.93
C ASN A 165 -4.71 4.10 18.57
N GLY A 166 -5.96 3.70 18.63
CA GLY A 166 -7.04 4.57 19.07
C GLY A 166 -7.19 4.68 20.60
N LEU A 167 -8.07 5.59 21.01
CA LEU A 167 -8.42 5.76 22.42
C LEU A 167 -8.95 4.44 23.00
N PHE A 168 -8.43 4.03 24.16
CA PHE A 168 -8.71 2.73 24.78
C PHE A 168 -8.25 1.53 23.92
N ASN A 169 -7.19 1.69 23.11
CA ASN A 169 -6.66 0.66 22.21
C ASN A 169 -7.73 0.11 21.23
N ARG A 170 -8.45 1.06 20.60
CA ARG A 170 -9.44 0.75 19.56
C ARG A 170 -9.39 1.81 18.43
N PRO A 171 -8.94 1.43 17.22
CA PRO A 171 -8.33 0.11 16.92
C PRO A 171 -7.07 -0.14 17.74
N SER A 172 -6.71 -1.40 17.94
CA SER A 172 -5.40 -1.81 18.49
C SER A 172 -4.31 -1.70 17.42
N SER A 173 -3.02 -1.66 17.82
CA SER A 173 -1.89 -1.71 16.89
C SER A 173 -1.97 -2.95 15.98
N GLU A 174 -2.39 -4.10 16.50
CA GLU A 174 -2.61 -5.32 15.72
C GLU A 174 -3.69 -5.14 14.65
N GLU A 175 -4.83 -4.49 14.97
CA GLU A 175 -5.89 -4.22 13.98
C GLU A 175 -5.40 -3.23 12.91
N VAL A 176 -4.59 -2.24 13.30
CA VAL A 176 -3.96 -1.31 12.36
C VAL A 176 -2.96 -2.04 11.46
N GLU A 177 -2.05 -2.83 12.02
CA GLU A 177 -1.07 -3.61 11.25
C GLU A 177 -1.75 -4.55 10.27
N ASN A 178 -2.80 -5.26 10.70
CA ASN A 178 -3.60 -6.14 9.86
C ASN A 178 -4.15 -5.40 8.64
N SER A 179 -4.77 -4.25 8.88
CA SER A 179 -5.41 -3.46 7.84
C SER A 179 -4.38 -2.88 6.85
N VAL A 180 -3.33 -2.24 7.37
CA VAL A 180 -2.27 -1.64 6.55
C VAL A 180 -1.53 -2.71 5.73
N MET A 181 -1.19 -3.85 6.32
CA MET A 181 -0.51 -4.94 5.60
C MET A 181 -1.32 -5.40 4.38
N ILE A 182 -2.62 -5.63 4.55
CA ILE A 182 -3.47 -6.08 3.43
C ILE A 182 -3.66 -4.96 2.40
N HIS A 183 -3.75 -3.71 2.84
CA HIS A 183 -3.84 -2.53 1.98
C HIS A 183 -2.64 -2.43 1.03
N GLU A 184 -1.42 -2.47 1.57
CA GLU A 184 -0.19 -2.39 0.78
C GLU A 184 -0.06 -3.57 -0.20
N PHE A 185 -0.47 -4.77 0.21
CA PHE A 185 -0.55 -5.90 -0.72
C PHE A 185 -1.63 -5.70 -1.81
N GLY A 186 -2.69 -4.95 -1.54
CA GLY A 186 -3.65 -4.53 -2.55
C GLY A 186 -3.00 -3.71 -3.66
N HIS A 187 -2.08 -2.81 -3.31
CA HIS A 187 -1.30 -2.07 -4.31
C HIS A 187 -0.38 -3.00 -5.12
N LEU A 188 0.27 -3.98 -4.50
CA LEU A 188 1.03 -5.01 -5.26
C LEU A 188 0.13 -5.85 -6.18
N LEU A 189 -1.16 -5.99 -5.83
CA LEU A 189 -2.19 -6.61 -6.66
C LEU A 189 -2.74 -5.68 -7.75
N GLY A 190 -2.22 -4.44 -7.84
CA GLY A 190 -2.58 -3.46 -8.86
C GLY A 190 -3.85 -2.66 -8.57
N LEU A 191 -4.42 -2.80 -7.37
CA LEU A 191 -5.59 -2.06 -6.91
C LEU A 191 -5.19 -0.63 -6.47
N VAL A 192 -6.04 0.36 -6.63
CA VAL A 192 -7.23 0.44 -7.47
C VAL A 192 -6.83 1.15 -8.75
N ASN A 193 -7.07 0.53 -9.92
CA ASN A 193 -6.75 1.12 -11.23
C ASN A 193 -5.24 1.41 -11.50
N LEU A 194 -4.31 0.84 -10.75
CA LEU A 194 -2.88 1.11 -10.95
C LEU A 194 -2.34 0.53 -12.27
N VAL A 195 -2.82 -0.66 -12.67
CA VAL A 195 -2.34 -1.37 -13.87
C VAL A 195 -3.47 -1.77 -14.83
N TYR A 196 -4.70 -1.37 -14.55
CA TYR A 196 -5.88 -1.67 -15.36
C TYR A 196 -6.86 -0.49 -15.30
N THR A 197 -8.00 -0.62 -15.93
CA THR A 197 -9.11 0.33 -15.75
C THR A 197 -10.36 -0.49 -15.41
N SER A 198 -10.89 -0.27 -14.21
CA SER A 198 -12.11 -0.92 -13.76
C SER A 198 -13.33 -0.48 -14.56
N PRO A 199 -14.26 -1.38 -14.85
CA PRO A 199 -15.58 -1.01 -15.36
C PRO A 199 -16.49 -0.44 -14.28
N ALA A 200 -16.19 -0.66 -12.99
CA ALA A 200 -16.90 -0.09 -11.84
C ALA A 200 -16.28 1.28 -11.49
N ASP A 201 -17.13 2.22 -11.09
CA ASP A 201 -16.72 3.55 -10.62
C ASP A 201 -16.47 3.48 -9.09
N HIS A 202 -15.38 2.83 -8.69
CA HIS A 202 -15.04 2.63 -7.28
C HIS A 202 -13.71 3.25 -6.86
N GLU A 203 -13.00 3.91 -7.77
CA GLU A 203 -11.80 4.68 -7.42
C GLU A 203 -12.17 6.01 -6.77
N ASP A 204 -11.47 6.39 -5.72
CA ASP A 204 -11.58 7.70 -5.09
C ASP A 204 -10.88 8.75 -5.97
N ALA A 205 -11.67 9.72 -6.48
CA ALA A 205 -11.14 10.76 -7.37
C ALA A 205 -10.18 11.74 -6.68
N ASP A 206 -10.28 11.87 -5.36
CA ASP A 206 -9.41 12.72 -4.55
C ASP A 206 -8.16 11.97 -4.06
N HIS A 207 -8.20 10.62 -4.08
CA HIS A 207 -7.12 9.74 -3.66
C HIS A 207 -6.92 8.61 -4.70
N PRO A 208 -6.31 8.92 -5.87
CA PRO A 208 -6.08 7.92 -6.92
C PRO A 208 -5.32 6.69 -6.39
N GLY A 209 -5.68 5.52 -6.91
CA GLY A 209 -5.13 4.25 -6.43
C GLY A 209 -5.88 3.66 -5.23
N HIS A 210 -6.93 4.30 -4.75
CA HIS A 210 -7.70 3.89 -3.58
C HIS A 210 -9.19 3.75 -3.88
N SER A 211 -9.90 2.97 -3.06
CA SER A 211 -11.33 2.79 -3.17
C SER A 211 -12.10 3.97 -2.57
N ASN A 212 -13.22 4.34 -3.19
CA ASN A 212 -14.18 5.30 -2.63
C ASN A 212 -15.13 4.67 -1.58
N ASN A 213 -14.98 3.36 -1.30
CA ASN A 213 -15.77 2.60 -0.34
C ASN A 213 -15.01 2.47 0.99
N ASP A 214 -15.51 3.07 2.06
CA ASP A 214 -14.91 3.04 3.40
C ASP A 214 -14.98 1.65 4.10
N GLU A 215 -15.69 0.68 3.50
CA GLU A 215 -15.69 -0.71 3.95
C GLU A 215 -14.59 -1.55 3.27
N SER A 216 -13.98 -1.06 2.18
CA SER A 216 -12.85 -1.73 1.53
C SER A 216 -11.55 -1.48 2.28
N VAL A 217 -10.69 -2.51 2.35
CA VAL A 217 -9.32 -2.34 2.82
C VAL A 217 -8.52 -1.37 1.94
N MET A 218 -8.93 -1.16 0.67
CA MET A 218 -8.32 -0.20 -0.25
C MET A 218 -8.77 1.25 -0.05
N TYR A 219 -9.55 1.56 0.99
CA TYR A 219 -9.90 2.92 1.32
C TYR A 219 -8.67 3.69 1.81
N TRP A 220 -8.43 4.89 1.28
CA TRP A 220 -7.19 5.66 1.48
C TRP A 220 -6.84 5.93 2.96
N ALA A 221 -7.85 6.07 3.83
CA ALA A 221 -7.61 6.38 5.23
C ALA A 221 -6.97 5.23 6.02
N VAL A 222 -6.92 4.01 5.46
CA VAL A 222 -6.30 2.83 6.08
C VAL A 222 -4.80 3.02 6.29
N GLU A 223 -4.11 3.65 5.34
CA GLU A 223 -2.66 3.89 5.40
C GLU A 223 -2.27 5.18 6.14
N SER A 224 -3.25 5.93 6.69
CA SER A 224 -3.05 7.21 7.34
C SER A 224 -3.15 7.13 8.86
N GLN A 225 -2.26 7.80 9.59
CA GLN A 225 -2.40 8.00 11.05
C GLN A 225 -3.73 8.63 11.46
N SER A 226 -4.45 9.26 10.53
CA SER A 226 -5.78 9.83 10.77
C SER A 226 -6.90 8.79 10.77
N LEU A 227 -6.61 7.50 10.55
CA LEU A 227 -7.59 6.42 10.42
C LEU A 227 -8.66 6.42 11.53
N ASN A 228 -8.29 6.75 12.76
CA ASN A 228 -9.21 6.85 13.90
C ASN A 228 -10.30 7.93 13.74
N SER A 229 -10.12 8.87 12.84
CA SER A 229 -11.10 9.92 12.52
C SER A 229 -12.14 9.45 11.52
N PHE A 230 -11.84 8.41 10.76
CA PHE A 230 -12.67 7.88 9.68
C PHE A 230 -13.40 6.60 10.09
N PHE A 231 -12.78 5.77 10.92
CA PHE A 231 -13.35 4.49 11.33
C PHE A 231 -13.87 4.56 12.78
N THR A 232 -15.12 4.17 13.00
CA THR A 232 -15.77 4.12 14.32
C THR A 232 -15.93 2.70 14.87
N GLY A 233 -15.46 1.71 14.12
CA GLY A 233 -15.57 0.27 14.41
C GLY A 233 -14.28 -0.46 14.13
N ASN A 234 -14.40 -1.71 13.69
CA ASN A 234 -13.26 -2.49 13.22
C ASN A 234 -12.73 -1.88 11.92
N LEU A 235 -11.42 -1.91 11.75
CA LEU A 235 -10.80 -1.51 10.50
C LEU A 235 -11.10 -2.55 9.40
N PRO A 236 -11.28 -2.11 8.13
CA PRO A 236 -11.40 -3.03 7.02
C PRO A 236 -10.09 -3.81 6.84
N ASN A 237 -10.20 -5.11 6.59
CA ASN A 237 -9.07 -5.99 6.31
C ASN A 237 -9.40 -7.03 5.23
N GLU A 238 -10.39 -6.71 4.40
CA GLU A 238 -10.85 -7.53 3.28
C GLU A 238 -10.97 -6.66 2.04
N PHE A 239 -10.67 -7.25 0.89
CA PHE A 239 -11.01 -6.67 -0.41
C PHE A 239 -12.51 -6.68 -0.58
N ASP A 240 -13.10 -5.62 -1.09
CA ASP A 240 -14.52 -5.57 -1.33
C ASP A 240 -14.93 -6.31 -2.63
N ALA A 241 -16.21 -6.23 -2.98
CA ALA A 241 -16.71 -6.96 -4.13
C ALA A 241 -16.18 -6.42 -5.46
N ASP A 242 -15.92 -5.12 -5.56
CA ASP A 242 -15.40 -4.49 -6.78
C ASP A 242 -13.92 -4.81 -6.93
N ASP A 243 -13.13 -4.76 -5.85
CA ASP A 243 -11.72 -5.19 -5.82
C ASP A 243 -11.58 -6.64 -6.29
N LEU A 244 -12.42 -7.54 -5.76
CA LEU A 244 -12.41 -8.97 -6.11
C LEU A 244 -12.84 -9.21 -7.56
N ALA A 245 -13.83 -8.44 -8.06
CA ALA A 245 -14.28 -8.53 -9.45
C ALA A 245 -13.19 -8.07 -10.43
N ASP A 246 -12.46 -7.01 -10.08
CA ASP A 246 -11.34 -6.52 -10.89
C ASP A 246 -10.19 -7.53 -10.95
N MET A 247 -9.83 -8.12 -9.82
CA MET A 247 -8.81 -9.18 -9.77
C MET A 247 -9.22 -10.40 -10.61
N GLU A 248 -10.47 -10.82 -10.55
CA GLU A 248 -10.96 -11.92 -11.39
C GLU A 248 -11.00 -11.53 -12.88
N GLY A 249 -11.37 -10.28 -13.19
CA GLY A 249 -11.33 -9.74 -14.56
C GLY A 249 -9.91 -9.72 -15.14
N MET A 250 -8.91 -9.32 -14.36
CA MET A 250 -7.50 -9.38 -14.74
C MET A 250 -7.01 -10.83 -14.89
N LYS A 251 -7.41 -11.70 -13.96
CA LYS A 251 -7.07 -13.12 -13.98
C LYS A 251 -7.62 -13.83 -15.21
N SER A 252 -8.89 -13.60 -15.56
CA SER A 252 -9.52 -14.18 -16.74
C SER A 252 -9.06 -13.56 -18.04
N GLY A 253 -8.52 -12.34 -18.02
CA GLY A 253 -8.15 -11.54 -19.20
C GLY A 253 -9.31 -10.74 -19.78
N GLU A 254 -10.44 -10.62 -19.06
CA GLU A 254 -11.52 -9.70 -19.40
C GLU A 254 -11.10 -8.25 -19.19
N LEU A 255 -10.30 -8.00 -18.15
CA LEU A 255 -9.61 -6.73 -17.93
C LEU A 255 -8.15 -6.84 -18.39
N SER A 256 -7.78 -5.94 -19.29
CA SER A 256 -6.39 -5.83 -19.74
C SER A 256 -5.59 -4.99 -18.78
N CYS A 257 -4.44 -5.52 -18.35
CA CYS A 257 -3.47 -4.71 -17.62
C CYS A 257 -2.84 -3.70 -18.61
N SER A 258 -2.88 -2.43 -18.25
CA SER A 258 -2.40 -1.32 -19.08
C SER A 258 -0.87 -1.28 -19.15
N ASP A 259 -0.20 -1.73 -18.11
CA ASP A 259 1.24 -1.82 -18.06
C ASP A 259 1.73 -3.23 -18.35
N GLN A 260 2.91 -3.27 -18.96
CA GLN A 260 3.58 -4.54 -19.12
C GLN A 260 4.03 -5.00 -17.72
N LEU A 261 3.72 -6.24 -17.43
CA LEU A 261 4.26 -6.88 -16.24
C LEU A 261 5.77 -6.80 -16.30
N TRP A 262 6.38 -6.50 -15.17
CA TRP A 262 7.83 -6.60 -15.06
C TRP A 262 8.28 -8.00 -15.45
N ARG A 263 9.26 -8.04 -16.35
CA ARG A 263 9.89 -9.27 -16.80
C ARG A 263 11.38 -9.07 -16.74
N PRO A 264 12.11 -9.96 -16.03
CA PRO A 264 13.56 -9.91 -15.98
C PRO A 264 14.20 -10.08 -17.35
#